data_dbfc2b2d414768f0a564d2f1f3410703
#
_entry.id   dbfc2b2d414768f0a564d2f1f3410703
#
_cell.length_a   1.000
_cell.length_b   1.000
_cell.length_c   1.000
_cell.angle_alpha   90.00
_cell.angle_beta   90.00
_cell.angle_gamma   90.00
#
_symmetry.space_group_name_H-M   'P 1'
#
loop_
_entity.id
_entity.type
_entity.pdbx_description
1 polymer ?
#
loop_
_entity_poly.entity_id
_entity_poly.type
_entity_poly.pdbx_seq_one_letter_code
_entity_poly.pdbx_strand_id
1 'polypeptide(L)' 'MNCELKLSGSKESPIVNPAFQIQNWNAKGAKVRVGGKEFNNSRVGINHKLGGDDLTVFLFLKSTSAVNISIDRVD' A
#
# COMPACT_ATOMS: atom_id res chain seq x y z
N MET A 1 2.35 9.04 10.94
CA MET A 1 3.42 8.18 10.40
C MET A 1 3.06 7.72 9.01
N ASN A 2 4.00 7.82 8.09
CA ASN A 2 3.83 7.41 6.70
C ASN A 2 4.70 6.22 6.40
N CYS A 3 4.25 5.39 5.49
CA CYS A 3 5.06 4.34 4.90
C CYS A 3 5.23 4.64 3.41
N GLU A 4 6.47 4.69 2.96
CA GLU A 4 6.77 4.93 1.55
C GLU A 4 7.47 3.71 0.96
N LEU A 5 7.01 3.30 -0.22
CA LEU A 5 7.51 2.14 -0.92
C LEU A 5 7.80 2.50 -2.37
N LYS A 6 8.85 1.90 -2.91
CA LYS A 6 9.10 1.99 -4.34
C LYS A 6 9.11 0.59 -4.92
N LEU A 7 8.21 0.35 -5.88
CA LEU A 7 8.15 -0.91 -6.59
C LEU A 7 8.82 -0.74 -7.94
N SER A 8 9.69 -1.69 -8.29
CA SER A 8 10.36 -1.71 -9.59
C SER A 8 9.56 -2.56 -10.56
N GLY A 9 9.33 -2.03 -11.74
CA GLY A 9 8.64 -2.76 -12.80
C GLY A 9 9.30 -2.51 -14.14
N SER A 10 9.11 -3.43 -15.08
CA SER A 10 9.62 -3.34 -16.44
C SER A 10 8.66 -4.06 -17.38
N LYS A 11 8.92 -3.96 -18.69
CA LYS A 11 8.13 -4.69 -19.68
C LYS A 11 8.24 -6.21 -19.50
N GLU A 12 9.40 -6.67 -19.05
CA GLU A 12 9.66 -8.09 -18.82
C GLU A 12 9.10 -8.59 -17.50
N SER A 13 9.01 -7.70 -16.52
CA SER A 13 8.53 -8.01 -15.19
C SER A 13 7.63 -6.88 -14.69
N PRO A 14 6.40 -6.77 -15.23
CA PRO A 14 5.51 -5.68 -14.85
C PRO A 14 4.97 -5.83 -13.43
N ILE A 15 4.63 -4.69 -12.83
CA ILE A 15 3.90 -4.66 -11.57
C ILE A 15 2.43 -4.96 -11.87
N VAL A 16 1.87 -5.97 -11.24
CA VAL A 16 0.46 -6.33 -11.41
C VAL A 16 -0.18 -6.53 -10.05
N ASN A 17 -1.15 -5.69 -9.72
CA ASN A 17 -1.99 -5.78 -8.51
C ASN A 17 -1.17 -6.13 -7.26
N PRO A 18 -0.21 -5.29 -6.86
CA PRO A 18 0.63 -5.60 -5.71
C PRO A 18 -0.17 -5.60 -4.40
N ALA A 19 0.28 -6.44 -3.49
CA ALA A 19 -0.30 -6.53 -2.16
C ALA A 19 0.81 -6.52 -1.12
N PHE A 20 0.57 -5.85 0.02
CA PHE A 20 1.53 -5.86 1.13
C PHE A 20 0.84 -5.87 2.46
N GLN A 21 1.59 -6.28 3.46
CA GLN A 21 1.17 -6.25 4.85
C GLN A 21 2.17 -5.39 5.62
N ILE A 22 1.63 -4.44 6.40
CA ILE A 22 2.44 -3.60 7.28
C ILE A 22 2.11 -3.98 8.71
N GLN A 23 3.11 -4.47 9.43
CA GLN A 23 2.93 -4.90 10.81
C GLN A 23 2.87 -3.69 11.74
N ASN A 24 2.06 -3.82 12.78
CA ASN A 24 1.95 -2.80 13.85
C ASN A 24 1.55 -1.43 13.32
N TRP A 25 0.60 -1.41 12.40
CA TRP A 25 0.07 -0.17 11.84
C TRP A 25 -0.61 0.69 12.90
N ASN A 26 -1.44 0.06 13.73
CA ASN A 26 -2.07 0.65 14.93
C ASN A 26 -2.82 1.95 14.65
N ALA A 27 -3.58 1.99 13.56
CA ALA A 27 -4.44 3.11 13.20
C ALA A 27 -5.76 2.58 12.66
N LYS A 28 -6.77 3.43 12.58
CA LYS A 28 -8.11 3.02 12.14
C LYS A 28 -8.19 2.75 10.65
N GLY A 29 -7.31 3.36 9.88
CA GLY A 29 -7.32 3.19 8.44
C GLY A 29 -6.04 3.69 7.80
N ALA A 30 -6.07 3.75 6.46
CA ALA A 30 -4.94 4.18 5.69
C ALA A 30 -5.39 4.87 4.41
N LYS A 31 -4.61 5.84 3.97
CA LYS A 31 -4.82 6.55 2.72
C LYS A 31 -3.67 6.24 1.79
N VAL A 32 -3.97 5.78 0.59
CA VAL A 32 -2.97 5.34 -0.38
C VAL A 32 -2.78 6.41 -1.44
N ARG A 33 -1.52 6.73 -1.73
CA ARG A 33 -1.14 7.60 -2.84
C ARG A 33 -0.15 6.88 -3.74
N VAL A 34 -0.32 7.06 -5.03
CA VAL A 34 0.56 6.49 -6.06
C VAL A 34 1.06 7.62 -6.92
N GLY A 35 2.39 7.77 -7.03
CA GLY A 35 2.99 8.86 -7.77
C GLY A 35 2.62 10.24 -7.24
N GLY A 36 2.38 10.36 -5.93
CA GLY A 36 2.01 11.62 -5.28
C GLY A 36 0.53 11.98 -5.38
N LYS A 37 -0.29 11.14 -6.00
CA LYS A 37 -1.73 11.38 -6.17
C LYS A 37 -2.51 10.35 -5.38
N GLU A 38 -3.66 10.76 -4.83
CA GLU A 38 -4.57 9.86 -4.13
C GLU A 38 -5.00 8.72 -5.06
N PHE A 39 -4.91 7.49 -4.57
CA PHE A 39 -5.22 6.30 -5.34
C PHE A 39 -6.41 5.58 -4.71
N ASN A 40 -7.55 5.61 -5.39
CA ASN A 40 -8.80 5.06 -4.87
C ASN A 40 -9.06 3.61 -5.29
N ASN A 41 -8.29 3.10 -6.25
CA ASN A 41 -8.47 1.74 -6.74
C ASN A 41 -7.68 0.74 -5.89
N SER A 42 -8.00 0.72 -4.60
CA SER A 42 -7.29 -0.08 -3.61
C SER A 42 -8.26 -0.65 -2.59
N ARG A 43 -7.82 -1.71 -1.89
CA ARG A 43 -8.50 -2.25 -0.72
C ARG A 43 -7.56 -2.25 0.46
N VAL A 44 -8.07 -1.83 1.59
CA VAL A 44 -7.30 -1.74 2.84
C VAL A 44 -8.07 -2.49 3.92
N GLY A 45 -7.38 -3.35 4.65
CA GLY A 45 -7.97 -4.10 5.75
C GLY A 45 -7.08 -4.03 6.98
N ILE A 46 -7.72 -3.99 8.14
CA ILE A 46 -7.01 -4.01 9.42
C ILE A 46 -7.24 -5.37 10.08
N ASN A 47 -6.15 -6.07 10.41
CA ASN A 47 -6.19 -7.30 11.16
C ASN A 47 -5.81 -7.04 12.60
N HIS A 48 -6.73 -7.30 13.52
CA HIS A 48 -6.49 -7.14 14.94
C HIS A 48 -5.84 -8.42 15.49
N LYS A 49 -4.73 -8.25 16.19
CA LYS A 49 -4.02 -9.35 16.82
C LYS A 49 -3.45 -8.90 18.17
N LEU A 50 -3.03 -9.88 18.98
CA LEU A 50 -2.34 -9.59 20.24
C LEU A 50 -1.02 -8.88 19.93
N GLY A 51 -0.82 -7.72 20.53
CA GLY A 51 0.41 -6.95 20.35
C GLY A 51 0.34 -5.85 19.31
N GLY A 52 -0.77 -5.75 18.56
CA GLY A 52 -0.92 -4.66 17.59
C GLY A 52 -1.77 -5.03 16.40
N ASP A 53 -2.10 -4.04 15.61
CA ASP A 53 -2.92 -4.21 14.41
C ASP A 53 -2.03 -4.20 13.17
N ASP A 54 -2.27 -5.12 12.26
CA ASP A 54 -1.58 -5.16 10.97
C ASP A 54 -2.46 -4.59 9.88
N LEU A 55 -1.84 -3.90 8.93
CA LEU A 55 -2.51 -3.35 7.77
C LEU A 55 -2.23 -4.23 6.56
N THR A 56 -3.27 -4.61 5.83
CA THR A 56 -3.15 -5.28 4.54
C THR A 56 -3.63 -4.33 3.46
N VAL A 57 -2.83 -4.18 2.41
CA VAL A 57 -3.13 -3.26 1.31
C VAL A 57 -3.08 -4.02 -0.01
N PHE A 58 -4.16 -3.92 -0.77
CA PHE A 58 -4.22 -4.40 -2.15
C PHE A 58 -4.39 -3.22 -3.09
N LEU A 59 -3.56 -3.16 -4.13
CA LEU A 59 -3.66 -2.12 -5.15
C LEU A 59 -4.04 -2.77 -6.48
N PHE A 60 -5.10 -2.25 -7.12
CA PHE A 60 -5.50 -2.67 -8.46
C PHE A 60 -4.76 -1.78 -9.46
N LEU A 61 -3.54 -2.18 -9.78
CA LEU A 61 -2.56 -1.36 -10.48
C LEU A 61 -1.73 -2.22 -11.41
N LYS A 62 -1.46 -1.73 -12.62
CA LYS A 62 -0.53 -2.33 -13.55
C LYS A 62 0.46 -1.28 -14.02
N SER A 63 1.74 -1.62 -14.02
CA SER A 63 2.79 -0.70 -14.46
C SER A 63 3.98 -1.46 -15.03
N THR A 64 4.56 -0.94 -16.10
CA THR A 64 5.80 -1.44 -16.67
C THR A 64 7.00 -0.57 -16.28
N SER A 65 6.80 0.35 -15.37
CA SER A 65 7.85 1.22 -14.84
C SER A 65 7.79 1.26 -13.33
N ALA A 66 8.79 1.84 -12.69
CA ALA A 66 8.82 1.97 -11.25
C ALA A 66 7.67 2.85 -10.75
N VAL A 67 7.12 2.49 -9.59
CA VAL A 67 5.99 3.19 -8.99
C VAL A 67 6.33 3.53 -7.55
N ASN A 68 6.09 4.78 -7.16
CA ASN A 68 6.22 5.22 -5.77
C ASN A 68 4.85 5.15 -5.09
N ILE A 69 4.79 4.46 -3.97
CA ILE A 69 3.56 4.28 -3.20
C ILE A 69 3.76 4.87 -1.82
N SER A 70 2.81 5.69 -1.39
CA SER A 70 2.80 6.29 -0.08
C SER A 70 1.54 5.88 0.65
N ILE A 71 1.67 5.44 1.89
CA ILE A 71 0.55 5.02 2.73
C ILE A 71 0.56 5.85 3.99
N ASP A 72 -0.46 6.69 4.16
CA ASP A 72 -0.60 7.59 5.30
C ASP A 72 -1.54 7.00 6.33
N ARG A 73 -1.23 7.18 7.61
CA ARG A 73 -2.11 6.78 8.71
C ARG A 73 -3.35 7.67 8.75
N VAL A 74 -4.48 7.03 9.01
CA VAL A 74 -5.74 7.71 9.29
C VAL A 74 -6.19 7.26 10.67
N ASP A 75 -6.21 8.19 11.60
CA ASP A 75 -6.61 7.91 12.99
C ASP A 75 -8.08 8.17 13.25
#